data_c4abf6ff90d6153c76c8fa65f2cf04b4
#
_entry.id   c4abf6ff90d6153c76c8fa65f2cf04b4
#
_cell.length_a   1.000
_cell.length_b   1.000
_cell.length_c   1.000
_cell.angle_alpha   90.00
_cell.angle_beta   90.00
_cell.angle_gamma   90.00
#
_symmetry.space_group_name_H-M   'P 1'
#
loop_
_entity.id
_entity.type
_entity.pdbx_description
1 polymer ?
#
loop_
_entity_poly.entity_id
_entity_poly.type
_entity_poly.pdbx_seq_one_letter_code
_entity_poly.pdbx_strand_id
1 'polypeptide(L)'
;SQKWHCWVCDKKGRSLYTLLKLIRAPKALIDEVREYKPNYKRKKIEESQTLYLPKEFKSFIFDPGNSVYYQQAYTFLKDRGVDATEIARYGIGYCTEGTYAERIIIPSYDKDGILNYFTARSFTGSNYKYKNPPVSKDVIGFEFFVNWNEPIVLCEGPFDALSIKRNAIPLFGKTIPTTLIKRIYTERVKEIYIVLDEDARQDSIKLVDKLMKDGIKTYFVQLQDKDPNELGFNKVWDVIHSTNQTSFSDFIKHRLYG
;
A
#
# COMPACT_ATOMS: atom_id res chain seq x y z
N SER A 1 21.23 10.39 7.53
CA SER A 1 22.04 11.50 8.09
C SER A 1 22.21 11.26 9.58
N GLN A 2 23.45 11.47 10.10
CA GLN A 2 23.74 11.35 11.54
C GLN A 2 23.40 12.62 12.33
N LYS A 3 22.56 13.49 11.79
CA LYS A 3 22.13 14.73 12.45
C LYS A 3 21.28 14.41 13.67
N TRP A 4 21.52 15.13 14.75
CA TRP A 4 20.75 15.02 15.99
C TRP A 4 20.31 16.39 16.47
N HIS A 5 19.23 16.42 17.26
CA HIS A 5 18.66 17.62 17.86
C HIS A 5 18.11 17.26 19.25
N CYS A 6 18.45 18.04 20.24
CA CYS A 6 17.89 17.91 21.59
C CYS A 6 16.67 18.82 21.73
N TRP A 7 15.51 18.23 21.93
CA TRP A 7 14.23 18.96 22.06
C TRP A 7 14.10 19.71 23.40
N VAL A 8 14.99 19.46 24.38
CA VAL A 8 14.94 20.12 25.68
C VAL A 8 15.80 21.39 25.70
N CYS A 9 17.01 21.34 25.10
CA CYS A 9 17.97 22.47 25.14
C CYS A 9 18.31 23.03 23.76
N ASP A 10 17.61 22.62 22.72
CA ASP A 10 17.74 23.03 21.30
C ASP A 10 19.14 22.85 20.68
N LYS A 11 20.06 22.17 21.36
CA LYS A 11 21.37 21.85 20.80
C LYS A 11 21.27 20.88 19.64
N LYS A 12 22.03 21.14 18.59
CA LYS A 12 22.03 20.39 17.32
C LYS A 12 23.43 19.96 16.93
N GLY A 13 23.56 18.84 16.24
CA GLY A 13 24.84 18.39 15.71
C GLY A 13 24.71 17.57 14.44
N ARG A 14 25.84 17.42 13.74
CA ARG A 14 25.89 16.75 12.42
C ARG A 14 26.42 15.32 12.47
N SER A 15 26.80 14.81 13.63
CA SER A 15 27.32 13.45 13.77
C SER A 15 27.08 12.89 15.18
N LEU A 16 26.97 11.55 15.28
CA LEU A 16 26.90 10.85 16.56
C LEU A 16 28.14 11.13 17.42
N TYR A 17 29.32 11.26 16.81
CA TYR A 17 30.55 11.65 17.49
C TYR A 17 30.41 12.97 18.26
N THR A 18 29.80 13.99 17.66
CA THR A 18 29.59 15.28 18.34
C THR A 18 28.59 15.18 19.48
N LEU A 19 27.57 14.31 19.37
CA LEU A 19 26.65 14.02 20.45
C LEU A 19 27.35 13.36 21.63
N LEU A 20 28.09 12.28 21.36
CA LEU A 20 28.81 11.53 22.41
C LEU A 20 29.82 12.40 23.17
N LYS A 21 30.53 13.29 22.49
CA LYS A 21 31.36 14.30 23.15
C LYS A 21 30.58 15.24 24.04
N LEU A 22 29.43 15.72 23.53
CA LEU A 22 28.61 16.68 24.29
C LEU A 22 28.07 16.08 25.60
N ILE A 23 27.65 14.80 25.56
CA ILE A 23 27.13 14.08 26.74
C ILE A 23 28.20 13.44 27.59
N ARG A 24 29.51 13.69 27.30
CA ARG A 24 30.67 13.16 27.98
C ARG A 24 30.66 11.63 28.08
N ALA A 25 30.27 10.96 26.99
CA ALA A 25 30.27 9.50 26.92
C ALA A 25 31.67 8.92 27.18
N PRO A 26 31.81 7.65 27.62
CA PRO A 26 33.07 6.98 27.80
C PRO A 26 33.96 7.06 26.55
N LYS A 27 35.29 7.30 26.78
CA LYS A 27 36.26 7.49 25.69
C LYS A 27 36.28 6.34 24.70
N ALA A 28 36.16 5.10 25.17
CA ALA A 28 36.08 3.91 24.32
C ALA A 28 34.95 3.99 23.29
N LEU A 29 33.74 4.44 23.69
CA LEU A 29 32.57 4.58 22.82
C LEU A 29 32.77 5.72 21.79
N ILE A 30 33.45 6.79 22.20
CA ILE A 30 33.79 7.92 21.31
C ILE A 30 34.80 7.48 20.24
N ASP A 31 35.78 6.70 20.61
CA ASP A 31 36.82 6.20 19.71
C ASP A 31 36.24 5.18 18.73
N GLU A 32 35.37 4.27 19.18
CA GLU A 32 34.63 3.31 18.34
C GLU A 32 33.81 4.03 17.25
N VAL A 33 33.08 5.07 17.63
CA VAL A 33 32.27 5.85 16.68
C VAL A 33 33.11 6.67 15.72
N ARG A 34 34.33 7.10 16.14
CA ARG A 34 35.28 7.80 15.29
C ARG A 34 35.86 6.90 14.19
N GLU A 35 36.08 5.63 14.49
CA GLU A 35 36.58 4.62 13.53
C GLU A 35 35.44 4.09 12.64
N TYR A 36 34.18 4.19 13.08
CA TYR A 36 33.02 3.75 12.33
C TYR A 36 32.83 4.61 11.07
N LYS A 37 33.27 4.11 9.95
CA LYS A 37 32.92 4.65 8.62
C LYS A 37 31.66 3.98 8.16
N PRO A 38 30.48 4.63 8.29
CA PRO A 38 29.25 4.04 7.78
C PRO A 38 29.41 3.86 6.28
N ASN A 39 29.25 2.63 5.81
CA ASN A 39 29.26 2.31 4.40
C ASN A 39 27.92 2.77 3.78
N TYR A 40 27.70 4.09 3.81
CA TYR A 40 26.60 4.70 3.09
C TYR A 40 26.92 4.62 1.60
N LYS A 41 26.56 3.51 0.96
CA LYS A 41 26.16 3.61 -0.44
C LYS A 41 25.04 4.63 -0.44
N ARG A 42 25.33 5.88 -0.83
CA ARG A 42 24.29 6.82 -1.22
C ARG A 42 23.41 6.03 -2.20
N LYS A 43 22.20 5.64 -1.78
CA LYS A 43 21.19 5.28 -2.76
C LYS A 43 21.16 6.49 -3.69
N LYS A 44 21.67 6.31 -4.93
CA LYS A 44 21.39 7.26 -5.99
C LYS A 44 19.90 7.52 -5.85
N ILE A 45 19.51 8.77 -5.69
CA ILE A 45 18.13 9.17 -5.94
C ILE A 45 18.00 8.82 -7.41
N GLU A 46 17.45 7.65 -7.70
CA GLU A 46 17.05 7.31 -9.04
C GLU A 46 16.07 8.41 -9.38
N GLU A 47 16.41 9.20 -10.38
CA GLU A 47 15.47 10.11 -11.01
C GLU A 47 14.22 9.28 -11.21
N SER A 48 13.11 9.71 -10.62
CA SER A 48 11.85 8.97 -10.66
C SER A 48 11.53 8.76 -12.14
N GLN A 49 11.76 7.56 -12.65
CA GLN A 49 11.37 7.24 -14.01
C GLN A 49 9.87 7.47 -14.07
N THR A 50 9.47 8.44 -14.88
CA THR A 50 8.06 8.73 -15.08
C THR A 50 7.41 7.45 -15.60
N LEU A 51 6.50 6.89 -14.84
CA LEU A 51 5.76 5.70 -15.21
C LEU A 51 4.66 6.08 -16.21
N TYR A 52 4.52 5.28 -17.24
CA TYR A 52 3.45 5.41 -18.24
C TYR A 52 2.68 4.10 -18.31
N LEU A 53 1.40 4.19 -18.70
CA LEU A 53 0.65 3.01 -19.08
C LEU A 53 1.30 2.34 -20.31
N PRO A 54 1.15 1.03 -20.47
CA PRO A 54 1.64 0.33 -21.67
C PRO A 54 1.18 1.02 -22.96
N LYS A 55 2.01 1.07 -23.99
CA LYS A 55 1.64 1.67 -25.27
C LYS A 55 0.44 0.98 -25.93
N GLU A 56 0.31 -0.32 -25.67
CA GLU A 56 -0.76 -1.19 -26.12
C GLU A 56 -2.03 -1.14 -25.25
N PHE A 57 -2.06 -0.25 -24.26
CA PHE A 57 -3.20 -0.10 -23.35
C PHE A 57 -4.44 0.38 -24.09
N LYS A 58 -5.54 -0.33 -23.91
CA LYS A 58 -6.88 -0.01 -24.40
C LYS A 58 -7.81 0.25 -23.23
N SER A 59 -8.41 1.44 -23.20
CA SER A 59 -9.41 1.78 -22.18
C SER A 59 -10.75 1.13 -22.53
N PHE A 60 -11.40 0.52 -21.54
CA PHE A 60 -12.78 0.02 -21.73
C PHE A 60 -13.79 1.11 -22.07
N ILE A 61 -13.52 2.36 -21.69
CA ILE A 61 -14.43 3.49 -21.94
C ILE A 61 -14.47 3.86 -23.42
N PHE A 62 -13.33 3.77 -24.10
CA PHE A 62 -13.20 4.23 -25.49
C PHE A 62 -13.17 3.07 -26.49
N ASP A 63 -13.14 1.83 -26.03
CA ASP A 63 -13.17 0.66 -26.91
C ASP A 63 -14.63 0.34 -27.27
N PRO A 64 -14.97 0.13 -28.56
CA PRO A 64 -16.32 -0.17 -29.02
C PRO A 64 -16.85 -1.53 -28.56
N GLY A 65 -16.03 -2.35 -27.89
CA GLY A 65 -16.46 -3.62 -27.29
C GLY A 65 -16.61 -4.81 -28.26
N ASN A 66 -16.18 -4.67 -29.49
CA ASN A 66 -16.42 -5.68 -30.55
C ASN A 66 -15.39 -6.82 -30.57
N SER A 67 -14.29 -6.71 -29.82
CA SER A 67 -13.23 -7.74 -29.84
C SER A 67 -13.49 -8.86 -28.83
N VAL A 68 -13.07 -10.07 -29.17
CA VAL A 68 -13.09 -11.23 -28.24
C VAL A 68 -12.30 -10.92 -26.96
N TYR A 69 -11.17 -10.24 -27.07
CA TYR A 69 -10.36 -9.83 -25.93
C TYR A 69 -11.11 -8.87 -25.00
N TYR A 70 -11.84 -7.90 -25.56
CA TYR A 70 -12.70 -7.02 -24.78
C TYR A 70 -13.71 -7.81 -23.97
N GLN A 71 -14.44 -8.71 -24.63
CA GLN A 71 -15.50 -9.51 -23.98
C GLN A 71 -14.93 -10.40 -22.86
N GLN A 72 -13.81 -11.06 -23.10
CA GLN A 72 -13.13 -11.89 -22.08
C GLN A 72 -12.66 -11.05 -20.89
N ALA A 73 -11.99 -9.93 -21.14
CA ALA A 73 -11.48 -9.05 -20.10
C ALA A 73 -12.62 -8.39 -19.30
N TYR A 74 -13.69 -7.97 -19.98
CA TYR A 74 -14.88 -7.40 -19.33
C TYR A 74 -15.63 -8.42 -18.47
N THR A 75 -15.83 -9.64 -18.99
CA THR A 75 -16.41 -10.75 -18.23
C THR A 75 -15.59 -11.08 -17.00
N PHE A 76 -14.26 -11.15 -17.12
CA PHE A 76 -13.37 -11.38 -15.98
C PHE A 76 -13.54 -10.32 -14.88
N LEU A 77 -13.69 -9.04 -15.24
CA LEU A 77 -13.96 -7.96 -14.27
C LEU A 77 -15.33 -8.11 -13.62
N LYS A 78 -16.35 -8.38 -14.44
CA LYS A 78 -17.73 -8.56 -13.98
C LYS A 78 -17.86 -9.72 -12.99
N ASP A 79 -17.21 -10.87 -13.28
CA ASP A 79 -17.19 -12.05 -12.41
C ASP A 79 -16.53 -11.77 -11.06
N ARG A 80 -15.72 -10.70 -10.98
CA ARG A 80 -15.07 -10.20 -9.76
C ARG A 80 -15.83 -9.04 -9.12
N GLY A 81 -17.06 -8.76 -9.55
CA GLY A 81 -17.89 -7.70 -8.99
C GLY A 81 -17.42 -6.28 -9.32
N VAL A 82 -16.51 -6.13 -10.30
CA VAL A 82 -16.07 -4.81 -10.80
C VAL A 82 -17.03 -4.38 -11.89
N ASP A 83 -17.82 -3.35 -11.62
CA ASP A 83 -18.81 -2.83 -12.52
C ASP A 83 -18.29 -1.67 -13.40
N ALA A 84 -19.15 -1.18 -14.30
CA ALA A 84 -18.79 -0.11 -15.23
C ALA A 84 -18.40 1.19 -14.51
N THR A 85 -18.93 1.43 -13.31
CA THR A 85 -18.61 2.62 -12.50
C THR A 85 -17.18 2.57 -12.01
N GLU A 86 -16.73 1.43 -11.46
CA GLU A 86 -15.34 1.22 -11.05
C GLU A 86 -14.40 1.25 -12.25
N ILE A 87 -14.77 0.62 -13.36
CA ILE A 87 -13.99 0.63 -14.60
C ILE A 87 -13.73 2.07 -15.04
N ALA A 88 -14.77 2.89 -15.08
CA ALA A 88 -14.64 4.29 -15.45
C ALA A 88 -13.86 5.12 -14.41
N ARG A 89 -14.19 4.95 -13.12
CA ARG A 89 -13.60 5.70 -12.03
C ARG A 89 -12.08 5.52 -11.95
N TYR A 90 -11.61 4.27 -12.08
CA TYR A 90 -10.18 3.95 -11.96
C TYR A 90 -9.46 3.95 -13.31
N GLY A 91 -10.15 4.22 -14.42
CA GLY A 91 -9.56 4.20 -15.75
C GLY A 91 -9.02 2.82 -16.14
N ILE A 92 -9.72 1.75 -15.74
CA ILE A 92 -9.31 0.37 -16.00
C ILE A 92 -9.34 0.11 -17.50
N GLY A 93 -8.37 -0.65 -17.99
CA GLY A 93 -8.30 -1.09 -19.36
C GLY A 93 -7.60 -2.45 -19.48
N TYR A 94 -7.19 -2.79 -20.68
CA TYR A 94 -6.56 -4.06 -20.96
C TYR A 94 -5.56 -3.94 -22.11
N CYS A 95 -4.72 -4.96 -22.27
CA CYS A 95 -3.78 -5.07 -23.40
C CYS A 95 -4.02 -6.39 -24.12
N THR A 96 -3.97 -6.36 -25.47
CA THR A 96 -4.14 -7.54 -26.31
C THR A 96 -2.81 -8.09 -26.82
N GLU A 97 -1.75 -7.28 -26.74
CA GLU A 97 -0.42 -7.57 -27.31
C GLU A 97 0.69 -6.99 -26.43
N GLY A 98 1.94 -7.20 -26.82
CA GLY A 98 3.11 -6.63 -26.16
C GLY A 98 3.45 -7.28 -24.84
N THR A 99 4.17 -6.53 -24.01
CA THR A 99 4.67 -7.00 -22.71
C THR A 99 3.54 -7.43 -21.77
N TYR A 100 2.40 -6.77 -21.86
CA TYR A 100 1.23 -6.98 -21.00
C TYR A 100 0.06 -7.64 -21.74
N ALA A 101 0.33 -8.37 -22.82
CA ALA A 101 -0.68 -9.10 -23.56
C ALA A 101 -1.61 -9.91 -22.64
N GLU A 102 -2.91 -9.93 -22.96
CA GLU A 102 -3.96 -10.66 -22.26
C GLU A 102 -4.07 -10.31 -20.76
N ARG A 103 -3.85 -9.02 -20.44
CA ARG A 103 -3.90 -8.53 -19.05
C ARG A 103 -4.82 -7.33 -18.92
N ILE A 104 -5.60 -7.35 -17.85
CA ILE A 104 -6.29 -6.18 -17.34
C ILE A 104 -5.24 -5.29 -16.68
N ILE A 105 -5.30 -4.01 -16.96
CA ILE A 105 -4.46 -2.99 -16.37
C ILE A 105 -5.33 -2.14 -15.44
N ILE A 106 -4.95 -2.12 -14.17
CA ILE A 106 -5.60 -1.30 -13.14
C ILE A 106 -4.62 -0.21 -12.73
N PRO A 107 -4.78 1.02 -13.22
CA PRO A 107 -3.91 2.14 -12.88
C PRO A 107 -4.09 2.58 -11.42
N SER A 108 -3.03 3.13 -10.86
CA SER A 108 -3.03 3.83 -9.58
C SER A 108 -2.38 5.19 -9.79
N TYR A 109 -3.03 6.22 -9.28
CA TYR A 109 -2.57 7.60 -9.39
C TYR A 109 -2.31 8.17 -8.00
N ASP A 110 -1.32 9.05 -7.90
CA ASP A 110 -1.06 9.84 -6.69
C ASP A 110 -2.09 10.97 -6.51
N LYS A 111 -1.95 11.74 -5.44
CA LYS A 111 -2.82 12.88 -5.12
C LYS A 111 -2.91 13.95 -6.21
N ASP A 112 -1.91 14.05 -7.06
CA ASP A 112 -1.81 15.04 -8.14
C ASP A 112 -2.29 14.47 -9.49
N GLY A 113 -2.79 13.23 -9.51
CA GLY A 113 -3.27 12.53 -10.71
C GLY A 113 -2.14 11.98 -11.58
N ILE A 114 -0.93 11.84 -11.05
CA ILE A 114 0.22 11.28 -11.76
C ILE A 114 0.23 9.76 -11.55
N LEU A 115 0.40 8.98 -12.62
CA LEU A 115 0.49 7.53 -12.53
C LEU A 115 1.67 7.12 -11.65
N ASN A 116 1.39 6.52 -10.49
CA ASN A 116 2.40 6.07 -9.54
C ASN A 116 2.64 4.56 -9.56
N TYR A 117 1.63 3.78 -10.01
CA TYR A 117 1.71 2.33 -10.18
C TYR A 117 0.62 1.82 -11.13
N PHE A 118 0.71 0.59 -11.55
CA PHE A 118 -0.41 -0.17 -12.11
C PHE A 118 -0.25 -1.66 -11.82
N THR A 119 -1.35 -2.37 -11.77
CA THR A 119 -1.36 -3.82 -11.69
C THR A 119 -1.81 -4.38 -13.03
N ALA A 120 -1.09 -5.40 -13.51
CA ALA A 120 -1.44 -6.12 -14.73
C ALA A 120 -1.80 -7.58 -14.40
N ARG A 121 -3.09 -7.92 -14.48
CA ARG A 121 -3.67 -9.22 -14.14
C ARG A 121 -4.11 -9.97 -15.39
N SER A 122 -3.63 -11.21 -15.57
CA SER A 122 -4.10 -12.07 -16.66
C SER A 122 -5.59 -12.39 -16.52
N PHE A 123 -6.32 -12.31 -17.64
CA PHE A 123 -7.73 -12.73 -17.75
C PHE A 123 -7.90 -14.04 -18.52
N THR A 124 -6.80 -14.66 -18.99
CA THR A 124 -6.82 -15.92 -19.78
C THR A 124 -6.32 -17.14 -19.01
N GLY A 125 -6.10 -17.04 -17.70
CA GLY A 125 -5.67 -18.17 -16.87
C GLY A 125 -4.18 -18.51 -16.94
N SER A 126 -3.34 -17.57 -17.35
CA SER A 126 -1.88 -17.73 -17.37
C SER A 126 -1.33 -18.15 -16.00
N ASN A 127 -0.32 -19.03 -15.97
CA ASN A 127 0.42 -19.42 -14.76
C ASN A 127 1.02 -18.22 -14.03
N TYR A 128 1.38 -17.15 -14.78
CA TYR A 128 1.81 -15.86 -14.22
C TYR A 128 0.62 -14.93 -14.07
N LYS A 129 -0.13 -15.11 -12.98
CA LYS A 129 -1.34 -14.31 -12.70
C LYS A 129 -1.10 -12.81 -12.77
N TYR A 130 0.01 -12.33 -12.25
CA TYR A 130 0.38 -10.91 -12.21
C TYR A 130 1.70 -10.64 -12.93
N LYS A 131 1.77 -9.52 -13.64
CA LYS A 131 3.00 -8.97 -14.25
C LYS A 131 2.98 -7.46 -14.07
N ASN A 132 3.52 -7.01 -12.94
CA ASN A 132 3.50 -5.59 -12.58
C ASN A 132 4.69 -4.83 -13.17
N PRO A 133 4.64 -3.49 -13.26
CA PRO A 133 5.76 -2.69 -13.74
C PRO A 133 6.98 -2.83 -12.81
N PRO A 134 8.22 -2.78 -13.35
CA PRO A 134 9.44 -2.93 -12.56
C PRO A 134 9.82 -1.62 -11.84
N VAL A 135 8.87 -1.05 -11.09
CA VAL A 135 9.06 0.18 -10.30
C VAL A 135 8.85 -0.08 -8.81
N SER A 136 9.23 0.87 -7.97
CA SER A 136 9.03 0.75 -6.53
C SER A 136 7.55 0.63 -6.18
N LYS A 137 7.25 -0.23 -5.19
CA LYS A 137 5.92 -0.32 -4.56
C LYS A 137 5.79 0.61 -3.33
N ASP A 138 6.79 1.44 -3.03
CA ASP A 138 6.70 2.43 -1.95
C ASP A 138 5.87 3.64 -2.42
N VAL A 139 4.64 3.37 -2.79
CA VAL A 139 3.62 4.32 -3.27
C VAL A 139 2.35 4.15 -2.45
N ILE A 140 1.45 5.12 -2.51
CA ILE A 140 0.11 4.99 -1.93
C ILE A 140 -0.84 4.56 -3.04
N GLY A 141 -1.41 3.37 -2.89
CA GLY A 141 -2.34 2.83 -3.87
C GLY A 141 -3.63 3.64 -3.91
N PHE A 142 -4.08 3.98 -5.12
CA PHE A 142 -5.32 4.72 -5.37
C PHE A 142 -5.44 6.06 -4.63
N GLU A 143 -4.31 6.69 -4.30
CA GLU A 143 -4.25 7.91 -3.47
C GLU A 143 -5.17 9.02 -3.99
N PHE A 144 -5.32 9.16 -5.30
CA PHE A 144 -6.20 10.15 -5.93
C PHE A 144 -7.66 10.09 -5.44
N PHE A 145 -8.11 8.92 -4.99
CA PHE A 145 -9.47 8.67 -4.53
C PHE A 145 -9.61 8.61 -3.01
N VAL A 146 -8.51 8.78 -2.26
CA VAL A 146 -8.52 8.69 -0.80
C VAL A 146 -9.02 9.96 -0.15
N ASN A 147 -10.04 9.84 0.70
CA ASN A 147 -10.47 10.91 1.60
C ASN A 147 -9.80 10.72 2.97
N TRP A 148 -8.77 11.50 3.26
CA TRP A 148 -8.00 11.38 4.49
C TRP A 148 -8.75 11.83 5.75
N ASN A 149 -9.92 12.46 5.63
CA ASN A 149 -10.79 12.85 6.76
C ASN A 149 -11.71 11.71 7.22
N GLU A 150 -11.80 10.63 6.44
CA GLU A 150 -12.59 9.44 6.72
C GLU A 150 -11.71 8.27 7.15
N PRO A 151 -12.26 7.26 7.84
CA PRO A 151 -11.54 6.02 8.09
C PRO A 151 -10.99 5.40 6.79
N ILE A 152 -9.75 4.92 6.83
CA ILE A 152 -9.12 4.25 5.68
C ILE A 152 -9.16 2.74 5.86
N VAL A 153 -9.24 2.01 4.74
CA VAL A 153 -9.20 0.55 4.70
C VAL A 153 -7.96 0.10 3.96
N LEU A 154 -7.05 -0.59 4.63
CA LEU A 154 -5.87 -1.18 4.01
C LEU A 154 -6.19 -2.59 3.55
N CYS A 155 -5.87 -2.92 2.30
CA CYS A 155 -6.08 -4.25 1.72
C CYS A 155 -4.87 -4.68 0.88
N GLU A 156 -4.76 -5.98 0.57
CA GLU A 156 -3.56 -6.50 -0.09
C GLU A 156 -3.45 -6.05 -1.55
N GLY A 157 -4.54 -6.18 -2.29
CA GLY A 157 -4.55 -6.00 -3.73
C GLY A 157 -5.57 -5.01 -4.28
N PRO A 158 -5.44 -4.65 -5.56
CA PRO A 158 -6.36 -3.70 -6.19
C PRO A 158 -7.78 -4.28 -6.35
N PHE A 159 -7.94 -5.58 -6.54
CA PHE A 159 -9.27 -6.18 -6.63
C PHE A 159 -10.01 -6.13 -5.29
N ASP A 160 -9.29 -6.27 -4.18
CA ASP A 160 -9.87 -6.12 -2.84
C ASP A 160 -10.35 -4.68 -2.64
N ALA A 161 -9.49 -3.70 -3.01
CA ALA A 161 -9.86 -2.29 -2.94
C ALA A 161 -11.09 -1.96 -3.82
N LEU A 162 -11.15 -2.51 -5.04
CA LEU A 162 -12.31 -2.35 -5.92
C LEU A 162 -13.58 -2.97 -5.36
N SER A 163 -13.48 -4.05 -4.59
CA SER A 163 -14.62 -4.71 -3.92
C SER A 163 -15.05 -3.98 -2.66
N ILE A 164 -14.10 -3.42 -1.91
CA ILE A 164 -14.36 -2.58 -0.72
C ILE A 164 -14.93 -1.22 -1.14
N LYS A 165 -14.51 -0.68 -2.29
CA LYS A 165 -14.95 0.56 -2.95
C LYS A 165 -14.69 1.86 -2.16
N ARG A 166 -14.96 1.89 -0.86
CA ARG A 166 -14.87 3.11 -0.04
C ARG A 166 -13.53 3.21 0.65
N ASN A 167 -12.79 4.26 0.33
CA ASN A 167 -11.56 4.68 1.02
C ASN A 167 -10.54 3.55 1.20
N ALA A 168 -10.52 2.60 0.24
CA ALA A 168 -9.67 1.43 0.26
C ALA A 168 -8.34 1.71 -0.43
N ILE A 169 -7.25 1.38 0.25
CA ILE A 169 -5.87 1.59 -0.19
C ILE A 169 -5.22 0.22 -0.40
N PRO A 170 -4.98 -0.21 -1.64
CA PRO A 170 -4.25 -1.44 -1.92
C PRO A 170 -2.75 -1.25 -1.65
N LEU A 171 -2.15 -2.22 -0.97
CA LEU A 171 -0.72 -2.21 -0.63
C LEU A 171 0.16 -2.73 -1.78
N PHE A 172 -0.43 -3.34 -2.81
CA PHE A 172 0.26 -4.03 -3.91
C PHE A 172 1.23 -5.13 -3.44
N GLY A 173 1.00 -5.66 -2.26
CA GLY A 173 1.78 -6.70 -1.60
C GLY A 173 1.54 -6.71 -0.09
N LYS A 174 2.36 -7.45 0.66
CA LYS A 174 2.17 -7.68 2.09
C LYS A 174 2.68 -6.55 3.00
N THR A 175 3.56 -5.70 2.50
CA THR A 175 4.24 -4.67 3.32
C THR A 175 3.58 -3.31 3.15
N ILE A 176 3.30 -2.65 4.27
CA ILE A 176 2.75 -1.28 4.25
C ILE A 176 3.85 -0.30 3.81
N PRO A 177 3.64 0.48 2.73
CA PRO A 177 4.63 1.41 2.20
C PRO A 177 5.04 2.50 3.20
N THR A 178 6.32 2.88 3.18
CA THR A 178 6.84 3.97 4.05
C THR A 178 6.17 5.31 3.73
N THR A 179 5.88 5.54 2.45
CA THR A 179 5.13 6.72 1.98
C THR A 179 3.73 6.78 2.58
N LEU A 180 3.02 5.65 2.65
CA LEU A 180 1.70 5.56 3.26
C LEU A 180 1.75 5.83 4.77
N ILE A 181 2.73 5.25 5.49
CA ILE A 181 2.92 5.50 6.92
C ILE A 181 3.11 7.00 7.19
N LYS A 182 3.97 7.67 6.41
CA LYS A 182 4.19 9.11 6.53
C LYS A 182 2.90 9.91 6.29
N ARG A 183 2.12 9.51 5.29
CA ARG A 183 0.87 10.18 4.95
C ARG A 183 -0.17 10.02 6.07
N ILE A 184 -0.33 8.84 6.65
CA ILE A 184 -1.22 8.59 7.79
C ILE A 184 -0.97 9.59 8.93
N TYR A 185 0.30 9.82 9.29
CA TYR A 185 0.64 10.80 10.33
C TYR A 185 0.45 12.25 9.88
N THR A 186 0.80 12.57 8.64
CA THR A 186 0.67 13.94 8.10
C THR A 186 -0.78 14.37 8.05
N GLU A 187 -1.67 13.50 7.60
CA GLU A 187 -3.11 13.73 7.48
C GLU A 187 -3.87 13.50 8.80
N ARG A 188 -3.16 13.07 9.86
CA ARG A 188 -3.74 12.82 11.18
C ARG A 188 -4.91 11.83 11.14
N VAL A 189 -4.77 10.76 10.36
CA VAL A 189 -5.76 9.69 10.25
C VAL A 189 -6.09 9.15 11.64
N LYS A 190 -7.38 9.01 11.95
CA LYS A 190 -7.84 8.60 13.28
C LYS A 190 -8.20 7.14 13.37
N GLU A 191 -8.65 6.55 12.26
CA GLU A 191 -9.18 5.18 12.24
C GLU A 191 -8.69 4.43 11.00
N ILE A 192 -8.24 3.19 11.20
CA ILE A 192 -7.69 2.33 10.14
C ILE A 192 -8.28 0.93 10.27
N TYR A 193 -8.91 0.44 9.22
CA TYR A 193 -9.33 -0.94 9.06
C TYR A 193 -8.28 -1.71 8.28
N ILE A 194 -7.93 -2.91 8.73
CA ILE A 194 -6.88 -3.74 8.14
C ILE A 194 -7.52 -5.04 7.66
N VAL A 195 -7.66 -5.15 6.35
CA VAL A 195 -8.25 -6.29 5.62
C VAL A 195 -7.12 -6.98 4.87
N LEU A 196 -6.31 -7.74 5.58
CA LEU A 196 -5.14 -8.44 5.04
C LEU A 196 -5.25 -9.93 5.35
N ASP A 197 -4.67 -10.75 4.50
CA ASP A 197 -4.47 -12.17 4.74
C ASP A 197 -3.62 -12.39 5.98
N GLU A 198 -3.69 -13.58 6.56
CA GLU A 198 -3.07 -13.89 7.85
C GLU A 198 -1.55 -13.66 7.84
N ASP A 199 -0.86 -14.09 6.78
CA ASP A 199 0.60 -13.91 6.64
C ASP A 199 0.99 -12.43 6.44
N ALA A 200 0.23 -11.65 5.67
CA ALA A 200 0.43 -10.21 5.51
C ALA A 200 0.10 -9.44 6.82
N ARG A 201 -0.84 -9.94 7.61
CA ARG A 201 -1.18 -9.40 8.91
C ARG A 201 -0.02 -9.53 9.90
N GLN A 202 0.66 -10.68 9.94
CA GLN A 202 1.83 -10.89 10.79
C GLN A 202 2.96 -9.90 10.48
N ASP A 203 3.24 -9.65 9.21
CA ASP A 203 4.23 -8.65 8.79
C ASP A 203 3.85 -7.22 9.23
N SER A 204 2.55 -6.91 9.32
CA SER A 204 2.04 -5.60 9.71
C SER A 204 1.93 -5.38 11.23
N ILE A 205 2.01 -6.43 12.05
CA ILE A 205 1.80 -6.38 13.52
C ILE A 205 2.63 -5.29 14.21
N LYS A 206 3.92 -5.17 13.88
CA LYS A 206 4.80 -4.16 14.51
C LYS A 206 4.37 -2.72 14.21
N LEU A 207 3.88 -2.50 13.00
CA LEU A 207 3.38 -1.18 12.62
C LEU A 207 2.05 -0.89 13.30
N VAL A 208 1.17 -1.88 13.33
CA VAL A 208 -0.14 -1.76 14.02
C VAL A 208 0.05 -1.42 15.49
N ASP A 209 0.96 -2.11 16.20
CA ASP A 209 1.32 -1.78 17.59
C ASP A 209 1.75 -0.30 17.73
N LYS A 210 2.55 0.18 16.79
CA LYS A 210 2.98 1.58 16.79
C LYS A 210 1.81 2.54 16.55
N LEU A 211 0.97 2.27 15.56
CA LEU A 211 -0.21 3.10 15.26
C LEU A 211 -1.16 3.17 16.47
N MET A 212 -1.39 2.03 17.13
CA MET A 212 -2.22 1.97 18.35
C MET A 212 -1.61 2.80 19.50
N LYS A 213 -0.29 2.69 19.73
CA LYS A 213 0.42 3.49 20.75
C LYS A 213 0.38 4.98 20.46
N ASP A 214 0.35 5.37 19.18
CA ASP A 214 0.23 6.75 18.75
C ASP A 214 -1.24 7.24 18.74
N GLY A 215 -2.18 6.45 19.26
CA GLY A 215 -3.58 6.81 19.46
C GLY A 215 -4.49 6.65 18.26
N ILE A 216 -4.03 5.96 17.21
CA ILE A 216 -4.84 5.65 16.03
C ILE A 216 -5.67 4.39 16.32
N LYS A 217 -6.98 4.49 16.18
CA LYS A 217 -7.87 3.34 16.30
C LYS A 217 -7.64 2.37 15.16
N THR A 218 -7.34 1.14 15.46
CA THR A 218 -7.09 0.09 14.47
C THR A 218 -8.07 -1.06 14.62
N TYR A 219 -8.48 -1.64 13.50
CA TYR A 219 -9.46 -2.70 13.42
C TYR A 219 -8.92 -3.80 12.51
N PHE A 220 -8.68 -5.00 13.06
CA PHE A 220 -8.36 -6.17 12.25
C PHE A 220 -9.64 -6.83 11.77
N VAL A 221 -9.89 -6.76 10.47
CA VAL A 221 -11.06 -7.35 9.83
C VAL A 221 -10.74 -8.76 9.36
N GLN A 222 -11.49 -9.75 9.83
CA GLN A 222 -11.35 -11.15 9.45
C GLN A 222 -12.49 -11.57 8.51
N LEU A 223 -12.17 -12.01 7.33
CA LEU A 223 -13.14 -12.37 6.28
C LEU A 223 -13.33 -13.90 6.12
N GLN A 224 -13.26 -14.67 7.20
CA GLN A 224 -13.61 -16.11 7.24
C GLN A 224 -13.20 -16.88 5.96
N ASP A 225 -11.90 -16.95 5.67
CA ASP A 225 -11.28 -17.69 4.56
C ASP A 225 -11.71 -17.26 3.14
N LYS A 226 -12.21 -16.03 2.97
CA LYS A 226 -12.60 -15.47 1.67
C LYS A 226 -11.96 -14.12 1.43
N ASP A 227 -11.55 -13.88 0.20
CA ASP A 227 -11.09 -12.56 -0.23
C ASP A 227 -12.25 -11.56 -0.30
N PRO A 228 -12.01 -10.24 -0.11
CA PRO A 228 -13.02 -9.20 -0.26
C PRO A 228 -13.78 -9.30 -1.57
N ASN A 229 -13.10 -9.65 -2.63
CA ASN A 229 -13.67 -9.79 -3.95
C ASN A 229 -14.61 -11.02 -4.10
N GLU A 230 -14.42 -12.07 -3.31
CA GLU A 230 -15.33 -13.23 -3.27
C GLU A 230 -16.59 -12.97 -2.45
N LEU A 231 -16.48 -12.15 -1.41
CA LEU A 231 -17.61 -11.78 -0.56
C LEU A 231 -18.51 -10.73 -1.21
N GLY A 232 -17.93 -9.82 -1.98
CA GLY A 232 -18.61 -8.67 -2.57
C GLY A 232 -18.89 -7.54 -1.57
N PHE A 233 -19.20 -6.37 -2.10
CA PHE A 233 -19.30 -5.10 -1.39
C PHE A 233 -20.14 -5.16 -0.09
N ASN A 234 -21.38 -5.61 -0.18
CA ASN A 234 -22.30 -5.55 0.97
C ASN A 234 -21.79 -6.38 2.15
N LYS A 235 -21.39 -7.63 1.90
CA LYS A 235 -20.90 -8.52 2.97
C LYS A 235 -19.58 -8.05 3.57
N VAL A 236 -18.68 -7.52 2.75
CA VAL A 236 -17.41 -6.95 3.25
C VAL A 236 -17.69 -5.80 4.21
N TRP A 237 -18.63 -4.91 3.86
CA TRP A 237 -18.97 -3.77 4.72
C TRP A 237 -19.73 -4.18 5.98
N ASP A 238 -20.59 -5.20 5.92
CA ASP A 238 -21.23 -5.76 7.12
C ASP A 238 -20.16 -6.26 8.12
N VAL A 239 -19.12 -6.95 7.63
CA VAL A 239 -18.02 -7.42 8.46
C VAL A 239 -17.19 -6.24 9.00
N ILE A 240 -16.83 -5.28 8.14
CA ILE A 240 -16.06 -4.08 8.55
C ILE A 240 -16.80 -3.34 9.67
N HIS A 241 -18.11 -3.08 9.52
CA HIS A 241 -18.89 -2.35 10.52
C HIS A 241 -19.14 -3.15 11.81
N SER A 242 -19.16 -4.48 11.74
CA SER A 242 -19.31 -5.33 12.92
C SER A 242 -17.99 -5.62 13.64
N THR A 243 -16.84 -5.25 13.03
CA THR A 243 -15.52 -5.48 13.61
C THR A 243 -15.29 -4.54 14.81
N ASN A 244 -14.96 -5.10 15.94
CA ASN A 244 -14.60 -4.31 17.13
C ASN A 244 -13.19 -3.74 16.99
N GLN A 245 -12.96 -2.59 17.64
CA GLN A 245 -11.62 -2.02 17.74
C GLN A 245 -10.67 -3.05 18.37
N THR A 246 -9.52 -3.25 17.73
CA THR A 246 -8.50 -4.18 18.23
C THR A 246 -7.98 -3.73 19.59
N SER A 247 -8.21 -4.54 20.61
CA SER A 247 -7.65 -4.31 21.95
C SER A 247 -6.18 -4.73 22.00
N PHE A 248 -5.46 -4.25 23.02
CA PHE A 248 -4.10 -4.73 23.28
C PHE A 248 -4.06 -6.24 23.53
N SER A 249 -5.08 -6.79 24.17
CA SER A 249 -5.21 -8.24 24.38
C SER A 249 -5.37 -9.00 23.07
N ASP A 250 -6.19 -8.51 22.13
CA ASP A 250 -6.37 -9.11 20.81
C ASP A 250 -5.09 -9.02 19.99
N PHE A 251 -4.42 -7.88 20.07
CA PHE A 251 -3.10 -7.67 19.45
C PHE A 251 -2.07 -8.71 19.94
N ILE A 252 -2.01 -8.97 21.25
CA ILE A 252 -1.11 -9.99 21.83
C ILE A 252 -1.48 -11.40 21.35
N LYS A 253 -2.76 -11.74 21.29
CA LYS A 253 -3.21 -13.03 20.73
C LYS A 253 -2.77 -13.21 19.27
N HIS A 254 -2.98 -12.20 18.43
CA HIS A 254 -2.52 -12.23 17.03
C HIS A 254 -1.00 -12.36 16.88
N ARG A 255 -0.23 -11.87 17.85
CA ARG A 255 1.22 -11.97 17.88
C ARG A 255 1.75 -13.32 18.32
N LEU A 256 1.02 -14.03 19.19
CA LEU A 256 1.47 -15.28 19.81
C LEU A 256 0.91 -16.53 19.13
N TYR A 257 -0.26 -16.43 18.52
CA TYR A 257 -1.04 -17.56 18.01
C TYR A 257 -1.47 -17.39 16.54
N GLY A 258 -1.13 -16.27 15.90
CA GLY A 258 -1.40 -16.02 14.49
C GLY A 258 -0.28 -16.51 13.57
#